data_06aa51988b21e99ddacd2633cc2174f8
#
_entry.id   06aa51988b21e99ddacd2633cc2174f8
#
_cell.length_a   1.000
_cell.length_b   1.000
_cell.length_c   1.000
_cell.angle_alpha   90.00
_cell.angle_beta   90.00
_cell.angle_gamma   90.00
#
_symmetry.space_group_name_H-M   'P 1'
#
loop_
_entity.id
_entity.type
_entity.pdbx_description
1 polymer ?
#
loop_
_entity_poly.entity_id
_entity_poly.type
_entity_poly.pdbx_seq_one_letter_code
_entity_poly.pdbx_strand_id
1 'polypeptide(L)'
;IGEELDGALPLGELLRLVHEVDSGVKFAGKGNAADWNRFHGSPEVVLAYRGTVSHARDLAKSALKRCNEERRLTLGALLREFTLQSVRDRELAGELEFHDLLVLARRLVANNPEVRRQLHQRYTHLLLDEFQDTDPIQLELAVRITADPVQQPTDWRLLRPLPGRLTVVGDPKQSIYRFRRADIAQFLRASDQIGAQRATL
;
A
#
# COMPACT_ATOMS: atom_id res chain seq x y z
N ILE A 1 38.45 1.61 -24.23
CA ILE A 1 37.85 0.59 -23.34
C ILE A 1 36.42 0.42 -23.80
N GLY A 2 36.23 -0.38 -24.83
CA GLY A 2 34.95 -0.67 -25.47
C GLY A 2 34.95 -2.04 -26.07
N GLU A 3 35.41 -3.06 -25.31
CA GLU A 3 35.37 -4.43 -25.78
C GLU A 3 34.82 -5.31 -24.65
N GLU A 4 33.79 -6.06 -25.02
CA GLU A 4 33.25 -7.24 -24.35
C GLU A 4 32.52 -7.06 -23.03
N LEU A 5 31.26 -6.60 -23.12
CA LEU A 5 30.20 -7.03 -22.24
C LEU A 5 29.27 -8.05 -22.91
N ASP A 6 29.86 -9.08 -23.51
CA ASP A 6 29.12 -10.17 -24.15
C ASP A 6 28.93 -11.39 -23.23
N GLY A 7 29.09 -11.17 -21.92
CA GLY A 7 28.66 -12.07 -20.87
C GLY A 7 27.68 -11.34 -19.98
N ALA A 8 26.38 -11.58 -20.14
CA ALA A 8 25.38 -11.01 -19.22
C ALA A 8 25.71 -11.44 -17.79
N LEU A 9 26.23 -10.49 -17.00
CA LEU A 9 26.47 -10.70 -15.57
C LEU A 9 25.17 -11.15 -14.89
N PRO A 10 25.21 -12.12 -14.00
CA PRO A 10 24.04 -12.48 -13.20
C PRO A 10 23.47 -11.23 -12.54
N LEU A 11 22.14 -11.08 -12.55
CA LEU A 11 21.46 -9.89 -12.04
C LEU A 11 21.92 -9.48 -10.63
N GLY A 12 22.22 -10.47 -9.77
CA GLY A 12 22.75 -10.26 -8.43
C GLY A 12 24.12 -9.57 -8.42
N GLU A 13 24.99 -9.93 -9.34
CA GLU A 13 26.33 -9.36 -9.47
C GLU A 13 26.27 -7.95 -10.07
N LEU A 14 25.42 -7.73 -11.06
CA LEU A 14 25.14 -6.41 -11.61
C LEU A 14 24.61 -5.45 -10.52
N LEU A 15 23.66 -5.89 -9.71
CA LEU A 15 23.10 -5.11 -8.60
C LEU A 15 24.16 -4.80 -7.54
N ARG A 16 25.07 -5.75 -7.24
CA ARG A 16 26.18 -5.53 -6.32
C ARG A 16 27.12 -4.46 -6.85
N LEU A 17 27.55 -4.55 -8.12
CA LEU A 17 28.42 -3.56 -8.75
C LEU A 17 27.78 -2.17 -8.77
N VAL A 18 26.48 -2.07 -9.12
CA VAL A 18 25.77 -0.79 -9.11
C VAL A 18 25.67 -0.21 -7.71
N HIS A 19 25.46 -1.05 -6.69
CA HIS A 19 25.45 -0.63 -5.28
C HIS A 19 26.82 -0.19 -4.81
N GLU A 20 27.90 -0.87 -5.20
CA GLU A 20 29.27 -0.48 -4.93
C GLU A 20 29.62 0.88 -5.55
N VAL A 21 29.16 1.14 -6.78
CA VAL A 21 29.31 2.46 -7.42
C VAL A 21 28.54 3.54 -6.66
N ASP A 22 27.28 3.30 -6.25
CA ASP A 22 26.50 4.29 -5.47
C ASP A 22 27.09 4.54 -4.08
N SER A 23 27.58 3.49 -3.40
CA SER A 23 28.15 3.59 -2.05
C SER A 23 29.61 4.05 -2.05
N GLY A 24 30.40 3.66 -3.07
CA GLY A 24 31.84 3.94 -3.17
C GLY A 24 32.14 5.37 -3.61
N VAL A 25 31.24 6.00 -4.37
CA VAL A 25 31.45 7.36 -4.88
C VAL A 25 30.96 8.42 -3.89
N LYS A 26 31.61 8.50 -2.74
CA LYS A 26 31.42 9.62 -1.78
C LYS A 26 32.27 10.82 -2.19
N PHE A 27 31.85 11.53 -3.24
CA PHE A 27 32.54 12.74 -3.72
C PHE A 27 32.02 14.06 -3.12
N ALA A 28 31.23 14.01 -2.07
CA ALA A 28 30.80 15.21 -1.39
C ALA A 28 31.95 15.75 -0.51
N GLY A 29 32.67 16.74 -1.00
CA GLY A 29 33.48 17.65 -0.17
C GLY A 29 34.83 17.15 0.33
N LYS A 30 35.38 16.05 -0.17
CA LYS A 30 36.74 15.62 0.17
C LYS A 30 37.73 16.06 -0.91
N GLY A 31 38.59 17.00 -0.57
CA GLY A 31 39.65 17.53 -1.39
C GLY A 31 39.52 19.02 -1.64
N ASN A 32 40.59 19.75 -1.40
CA ASN A 32 40.69 21.17 -1.74
C ASN A 32 40.83 21.30 -3.26
N ALA A 33 40.12 22.25 -3.87
CA ALA A 33 40.21 22.51 -5.31
C ALA A 33 41.65 22.81 -5.73
N ALA A 34 42.47 23.42 -4.85
CA ALA A 34 43.89 23.70 -5.10
C ALA A 34 44.74 22.43 -5.21
N ASP A 35 44.45 21.37 -4.43
CA ASP A 35 45.15 20.09 -4.50
C ASP A 35 44.85 19.33 -5.79
N TRP A 36 43.61 19.40 -6.25
CA TRP A 36 43.18 18.80 -7.53
C TRP A 36 43.81 19.52 -8.73
N ASN A 37 43.86 20.86 -8.69
CA ASN A 37 44.49 21.65 -9.73
C ASN A 37 46.01 21.39 -9.82
N ARG A 38 46.66 21.04 -8.70
CA ARG A 38 48.07 20.73 -8.66
C ARG A 38 48.45 19.43 -9.36
N PHE A 39 47.53 18.45 -9.35
CA PHE A 39 47.76 17.12 -9.90
C PHE A 39 47.14 16.91 -11.29
N HIS A 40 46.11 17.64 -11.67
CA HIS A 40 45.29 17.38 -12.86
C HIS A 40 45.15 18.53 -13.84
N GLY A 41 45.90 19.60 -13.67
CA GLY A 41 46.02 20.70 -14.64
C GLY A 41 45.02 21.85 -14.44
N SER A 42 43.90 21.90 -15.15
CA SER A 42 43.01 23.07 -15.08
C SER A 42 41.72 22.79 -14.27
N PRO A 43 41.11 23.84 -13.70
CA PRO A 43 39.81 23.73 -13.02
C PRO A 43 38.71 23.12 -13.89
N GLU A 44 38.78 23.30 -15.19
CA GLU A 44 37.81 22.82 -16.18
C GLU A 44 37.84 21.28 -16.28
N VAL A 45 39.04 20.67 -16.25
CA VAL A 45 39.22 19.22 -16.25
C VAL A 45 38.62 18.58 -14.99
N VAL A 46 38.80 19.23 -13.84
CA VAL A 46 38.23 18.76 -12.57
C VAL A 46 36.68 18.87 -12.61
N LEU A 47 36.13 19.93 -13.15
CA LEU A 47 34.68 20.09 -13.31
C LEU A 47 34.07 19.06 -14.26
N ALA A 48 34.74 18.81 -15.40
CA ALA A 48 34.32 17.81 -16.37
C ALA A 48 34.32 16.39 -15.72
N TYR A 49 35.39 16.06 -15.00
CA TYR A 49 35.49 14.77 -14.29
C TYR A 49 34.39 14.61 -13.22
N ARG A 50 34.15 15.64 -12.40
CA ARG A 50 33.05 15.65 -11.41
C ARG A 50 31.70 15.47 -12.08
N GLY A 51 31.47 16.12 -13.21
CA GLY A 51 30.25 15.97 -14.00
C GLY A 51 30.03 14.53 -14.48
N THR A 52 31.07 13.91 -15.01
CA THR A 52 31.02 12.51 -15.46
C THR A 52 30.72 11.55 -14.33
N VAL A 53 31.38 11.72 -13.18
CA VAL A 53 31.16 10.89 -12.00
C VAL A 53 29.75 11.08 -11.41
N SER A 54 29.27 12.34 -11.36
CA SER A 54 27.90 12.62 -10.94
C SER A 54 26.88 11.95 -11.86
N HIS A 55 27.07 12.06 -13.16
CA HIS A 55 26.19 11.43 -14.15
C HIS A 55 26.19 9.91 -14.03
N ALA A 56 27.35 9.28 -13.89
CA ALA A 56 27.46 7.82 -13.67
C ALA A 56 26.71 7.39 -12.41
N ARG A 57 26.81 8.15 -11.32
CA ARG A 57 26.08 7.92 -10.08
C ARG A 57 24.56 8.02 -10.26
N ASP A 58 24.09 9.02 -10.97
CA ASP A 58 22.66 9.22 -11.24
C ASP A 58 22.10 8.09 -12.12
N LEU A 59 22.87 7.62 -13.11
CA LEU A 59 22.53 6.44 -13.90
C LEU A 59 22.46 5.18 -13.03
N ALA A 60 23.43 4.97 -12.14
CA ALA A 60 23.43 3.83 -11.23
C ALA A 60 22.21 3.83 -10.31
N LYS A 61 21.88 4.99 -9.70
CA LYS A 61 20.68 5.15 -8.86
C LYS A 61 19.40 4.87 -9.63
N SER A 62 19.31 5.37 -10.87
CA SER A 62 18.14 5.17 -11.72
C SER A 62 17.98 3.69 -12.10
N ALA A 63 19.08 2.99 -12.36
CA ALA A 63 19.09 1.56 -12.64
C ALA A 63 18.63 0.74 -11.41
N LEU A 64 19.19 1.03 -10.23
CA LEU A 64 18.79 0.38 -8.97
C LEU A 64 17.29 0.61 -8.68
N LYS A 65 16.81 1.83 -8.85
CA LYS A 65 15.39 2.14 -8.65
C LYS A 65 14.50 1.31 -9.57
N ARG A 66 14.81 1.21 -10.85
CA ARG A 66 14.06 0.38 -11.82
C ARG A 66 14.09 -1.09 -11.45
N CYS A 67 15.26 -1.65 -11.17
CA CYS A 67 15.38 -3.05 -10.76
C CYS A 67 14.60 -3.36 -9.49
N ASN A 68 14.65 -2.47 -8.49
CA ASN A 68 13.90 -2.65 -7.26
C ASN A 68 12.39 -2.57 -7.50
N GLU A 69 11.93 -1.69 -8.38
CA GLU A 69 10.53 -1.58 -8.77
C GLU A 69 10.04 -2.84 -9.47
N GLU A 70 10.77 -3.36 -10.45
CA GLU A 70 10.44 -4.62 -11.14
C GLU A 70 10.42 -5.82 -10.18
N ARG A 71 11.41 -5.92 -9.29
CA ARG A 71 11.42 -6.95 -8.24
C ARG A 71 10.22 -6.85 -7.33
N ARG A 72 9.85 -5.63 -6.92
CA ARG A 72 8.68 -5.38 -6.07
C ARG A 72 7.40 -5.80 -6.77
N LEU A 73 7.23 -5.47 -8.05
CA LEU A 73 6.06 -5.85 -8.84
C LEU A 73 5.98 -7.37 -9.04
N THR A 74 7.09 -8.01 -9.38
CA THR A 74 7.16 -9.46 -9.58
C THR A 74 6.86 -10.20 -8.28
N LEU A 75 7.51 -9.82 -7.18
CA LEU A 75 7.25 -10.41 -5.87
C LEU A 75 5.79 -10.18 -5.43
N GLY A 76 5.27 -8.98 -5.65
CA GLY A 76 3.88 -8.65 -5.35
C GLY A 76 2.89 -9.52 -6.14
N ALA A 77 3.16 -9.79 -7.42
CA ALA A 77 2.35 -10.68 -8.25
C ALA A 77 2.37 -12.13 -7.74
N LEU A 78 3.56 -12.65 -7.43
CA LEU A 78 3.71 -14.01 -6.88
C LEU A 78 3.03 -14.16 -5.52
N LEU A 79 3.23 -13.21 -4.62
CA LEU A 79 2.56 -13.21 -3.31
C LEU A 79 1.04 -13.13 -3.44
N ARG A 80 0.55 -12.31 -4.37
CA ARG A 80 -0.88 -12.20 -4.64
C ARG A 80 -1.45 -13.54 -5.12
N GLU A 81 -0.80 -14.18 -6.08
CA GLU A 81 -1.23 -15.48 -6.60
C GLU A 81 -1.23 -16.55 -5.52
N PHE A 82 -0.14 -16.66 -4.76
CA PHE A 82 -0.04 -17.57 -3.61
C PHE A 82 -1.16 -17.33 -2.59
N THR A 83 -1.40 -16.08 -2.23
CA THR A 83 -2.45 -15.72 -1.25
C THR A 83 -3.83 -16.10 -1.76
N LEU A 84 -4.14 -15.81 -3.04
CA LEU A 84 -5.43 -16.16 -3.63
C LEU A 84 -5.63 -17.68 -3.74
N GLN A 85 -4.57 -18.42 -4.03
CA GLN A 85 -4.63 -19.89 -4.06
C GLN A 85 -4.85 -20.45 -2.65
N SER A 86 -4.10 -19.96 -1.66
CA SER A 86 -4.26 -20.39 -0.26
C SER A 86 -5.67 -20.14 0.28
N VAL A 87 -6.30 -19.02 -0.09
CA VAL A 87 -7.70 -18.74 0.27
C VAL A 87 -8.64 -19.78 -0.35
N ARG A 88 -8.47 -20.09 -1.65
CA ARG A 88 -9.29 -21.11 -2.32
C ARG A 88 -9.14 -22.49 -1.68
N ASP A 89 -7.91 -22.86 -1.34
CA ASP A 89 -7.62 -24.15 -0.73
C ASP A 89 -8.29 -24.26 0.65
N ARG A 90 -8.26 -23.21 1.47
CA ARG A 90 -8.97 -23.13 2.75
C ARG A 90 -10.50 -23.14 2.58
N GLU A 91 -11.02 -22.42 1.58
CA GLU A 91 -12.47 -22.46 1.27
C GLU A 91 -12.93 -23.88 0.92
N LEU A 92 -12.15 -24.62 0.11
CA LEU A 92 -12.44 -26.01 -0.28
C LEU A 92 -12.29 -26.99 0.87
N ALA A 93 -11.31 -26.80 1.75
CA ALA A 93 -11.09 -27.64 2.92
C ALA A 93 -12.08 -27.35 4.06
N GLY A 94 -12.81 -26.24 4.03
CA GLY A 94 -13.66 -25.77 5.12
C GLY A 94 -12.87 -25.22 6.32
N GLU A 95 -11.58 -24.92 6.14
CA GLU A 95 -10.65 -24.42 7.16
C GLU A 95 -10.53 -22.89 7.09
N LEU A 96 -11.66 -22.20 7.28
CA LEU A 96 -11.73 -20.75 7.14
C LEU A 96 -11.16 -20.02 8.35
N GLU A 97 -10.32 -19.02 8.09
CA GLU A 97 -9.90 -18.05 9.09
C GLU A 97 -10.95 -16.94 9.26
N PHE A 98 -10.88 -16.22 10.38
CA PHE A 98 -11.82 -15.12 10.65
C PHE A 98 -11.87 -14.09 9.51
N HIS A 99 -10.74 -13.77 8.92
CA HIS A 99 -10.67 -12.84 7.79
C HIS A 99 -11.38 -13.39 6.54
N ASP A 100 -11.27 -14.69 6.28
CA ASP A 100 -11.95 -15.34 5.15
C ASP A 100 -13.47 -15.21 5.31
N LEU A 101 -13.99 -15.35 6.54
CA LEU A 101 -15.41 -15.17 6.85
C LEU A 101 -15.87 -13.72 6.54
N LEU A 102 -15.07 -12.73 6.88
CA LEU A 102 -15.38 -11.32 6.55
C LEU A 102 -15.41 -11.09 5.03
N VAL A 103 -14.46 -11.64 4.30
CA VAL A 103 -14.40 -11.54 2.83
C VAL A 103 -15.60 -12.23 2.19
N LEU A 104 -15.98 -13.42 2.66
CA LEU A 104 -17.16 -14.15 2.17
C LEU A 104 -18.45 -13.41 2.49
N ALA A 105 -18.60 -12.90 3.71
CA ALA A 105 -19.76 -12.09 4.10
C ALA A 105 -19.88 -10.85 3.22
N ARG A 106 -18.76 -10.14 2.96
CA ARG A 106 -18.73 -9.01 2.03
C ARG A 106 -19.19 -9.38 0.64
N ARG A 107 -18.65 -10.48 0.08
CA ARG A 107 -19.05 -10.98 -1.26
C ARG A 107 -20.53 -11.30 -1.31
N LEU A 108 -21.05 -11.97 -0.27
CA LEU A 108 -22.46 -12.35 -0.18
C LEU A 108 -23.35 -11.12 -0.14
N VAL A 109 -23.07 -10.15 0.72
CA VAL A 109 -23.87 -8.92 0.87
C VAL A 109 -23.74 -8.00 -0.34
N ALA A 110 -22.57 -7.95 -0.99
CA ALA A 110 -22.37 -7.14 -2.18
C ALA A 110 -23.12 -7.69 -3.41
N ASN A 111 -23.10 -9.02 -3.60
CA ASN A 111 -23.56 -9.67 -4.82
C ASN A 111 -24.97 -10.26 -4.72
N ASN A 112 -25.56 -10.34 -3.51
CA ASN A 112 -26.89 -10.87 -3.32
C ASN A 112 -27.84 -9.82 -2.71
N PRO A 113 -28.66 -9.16 -3.53
CA PRO A 113 -29.61 -8.15 -3.07
C PRO A 113 -30.63 -8.67 -2.08
N GLU A 114 -31.04 -9.94 -2.22
CA GLU A 114 -32.04 -10.56 -1.35
C GLU A 114 -31.48 -10.74 0.07
N VAL A 115 -30.26 -11.28 0.20
CA VAL A 115 -29.57 -11.41 1.49
C VAL A 115 -29.38 -10.02 2.14
N ARG A 116 -28.99 -9.02 1.36
CA ARG A 116 -28.83 -7.67 1.88
C ARG A 116 -30.17 -7.11 2.37
N ARG A 117 -31.26 -7.30 1.65
CA ARG A 117 -32.60 -6.87 2.05
C ARG A 117 -33.03 -7.56 3.36
N GLN A 118 -32.81 -8.86 3.49
CA GLN A 118 -33.14 -9.60 4.72
C GLN A 118 -32.32 -9.10 5.92
N LEU A 119 -31.01 -8.86 5.73
CA LEU A 119 -30.16 -8.31 6.79
C LEU A 119 -30.58 -6.87 7.16
N HIS A 120 -30.93 -6.05 6.16
CA HIS A 120 -31.44 -4.71 6.37
C HIS A 120 -32.76 -4.70 7.18
N GLN A 121 -33.65 -5.64 6.94
CA GLN A 121 -34.90 -5.79 7.70
C GLN A 121 -34.68 -6.31 9.11
N ARG A 122 -33.73 -7.27 9.25
CA ARG A 122 -33.41 -7.87 10.55
C ARG A 122 -32.67 -6.94 11.50
N TYR A 123 -31.72 -6.16 10.97
CA TYR A 123 -30.90 -5.25 11.76
C TYR A 123 -31.29 -3.82 11.50
N THR A 124 -32.18 -3.29 12.33
CA THR A 124 -32.67 -1.92 12.20
C THR A 124 -31.66 -0.87 12.63
N HIS A 125 -30.78 -1.22 13.57
CA HIS A 125 -29.70 -0.37 14.07
C HIS A 125 -28.43 -1.20 14.21
N LEU A 126 -27.32 -0.66 13.75
CA LEU A 126 -25.98 -1.22 13.96
C LEU A 126 -25.16 -0.23 14.78
N LEU A 127 -24.47 -0.78 15.78
CA LEU A 127 -23.49 -0.05 16.59
C LEU A 127 -22.13 -0.67 16.32
N LEU A 128 -21.19 0.13 15.85
CA LEU A 128 -19.77 -0.24 15.75
C LEU A 128 -19.04 0.44 16.90
N ASP A 129 -18.60 -0.37 17.83
CA ASP A 129 -17.74 0.07 18.93
C ASP A 129 -16.26 -0.11 18.56
N GLU A 130 -15.36 0.58 19.24
CA GLU A 130 -13.92 0.57 18.99
C GLU A 130 -13.60 0.83 17.51
N PHE A 131 -14.28 1.81 16.92
CA PHE A 131 -14.21 2.05 15.47
C PHE A 131 -12.81 2.34 14.97
N GLN A 132 -11.91 2.89 15.80
CA GLN A 132 -10.51 3.11 15.44
C GLN A 132 -9.75 1.82 15.08
N ASP A 133 -10.26 0.65 15.52
CA ASP A 133 -9.67 -0.68 15.28
C ASP A 133 -10.47 -1.51 14.25
N THR A 134 -11.48 -0.91 13.66
CA THR A 134 -12.38 -1.56 12.69
C THR A 134 -11.67 -1.79 11.35
N ASP A 135 -11.76 -3.02 10.81
CA ASP A 135 -11.30 -3.36 9.46
C ASP A 135 -12.20 -2.68 8.40
N PRO A 136 -11.62 -2.18 7.28
CA PRO A 136 -12.39 -1.63 6.17
C PRO A 136 -13.53 -2.52 5.67
N ILE A 137 -13.38 -3.84 5.70
CA ILE A 137 -14.43 -4.78 5.30
C ILE A 137 -15.62 -4.75 6.27
N GLN A 138 -15.36 -4.61 7.56
CA GLN A 138 -16.41 -4.50 8.57
C GLN A 138 -17.24 -3.21 8.37
N LEU A 139 -16.57 -2.10 8.08
CA LEU A 139 -17.27 -0.85 7.75
C LEU A 139 -18.10 -0.99 6.46
N GLU A 140 -17.54 -1.60 5.40
CA GLU A 140 -18.28 -1.85 4.16
C GLU A 140 -19.54 -2.67 4.44
N LEU A 141 -19.44 -3.74 5.22
CA LEU A 141 -20.57 -4.59 5.61
C LEU A 141 -21.65 -3.77 6.35
N ALA A 142 -21.24 -2.97 7.35
CA ALA A 142 -22.17 -2.15 8.13
C ALA A 142 -22.89 -1.13 7.22
N VAL A 143 -22.17 -0.45 6.35
CA VAL A 143 -22.75 0.52 5.41
C VAL A 143 -23.73 -0.17 4.44
N ARG A 144 -23.35 -1.32 3.85
CA ARG A 144 -24.23 -2.07 2.93
C ARG A 144 -25.51 -2.57 3.59
N ILE A 145 -25.45 -2.96 4.86
CA ILE A 145 -26.63 -3.44 5.60
C ILE A 145 -27.54 -2.26 6.01
N THR A 146 -26.98 -1.12 6.33
CA THR A 146 -27.72 0.04 6.88
C THR A 146 -28.18 1.04 5.82
N ALA A 147 -27.61 1.00 4.61
CA ALA A 147 -28.05 1.81 3.48
C ALA A 147 -29.36 1.29 2.90
N ASP A 148 -29.98 2.09 2.01
CA ASP A 148 -31.14 1.68 1.25
C ASP A 148 -30.82 0.42 0.41
N PRO A 149 -31.53 -0.71 0.61
CA PRO A 149 -31.25 -1.95 -0.08
C PRO A 149 -31.50 -1.90 -1.60
N VAL A 150 -32.24 -0.92 -2.08
CA VAL A 150 -32.50 -0.71 -3.53
C VAL A 150 -31.24 -0.17 -4.22
N GLN A 151 -30.42 0.60 -3.52
CA GLN A 151 -29.19 1.16 -4.07
C GLN A 151 -28.11 0.07 -4.18
N GLN A 152 -27.55 -0.11 -5.39
CA GLN A 152 -26.54 -1.14 -5.66
C GLN A 152 -25.31 -0.57 -6.41
N PRO A 153 -24.64 0.45 -5.90
CA PRO A 153 -23.45 0.95 -6.56
C PRO A 153 -22.31 -0.08 -6.47
N THR A 154 -21.49 -0.13 -7.51
CA THR A 154 -20.26 -0.95 -7.52
C THR A 154 -19.30 -0.51 -6.42
N ASP A 155 -19.15 0.80 -6.22
CA ASP A 155 -18.38 1.35 -5.11
C ASP A 155 -19.29 1.59 -3.89
N TRP A 156 -19.10 0.82 -2.83
CA TRP A 156 -19.86 0.94 -1.59
C TRP A 156 -19.71 2.31 -0.90
N ARG A 157 -18.65 3.05 -1.21
CA ARG A 157 -18.40 4.40 -0.67
C ARG A 157 -19.43 5.42 -1.14
N LEU A 158 -20.18 5.10 -2.19
CA LEU A 158 -21.30 5.90 -2.67
C LEU A 158 -22.60 5.65 -1.88
N LEU A 159 -22.64 4.54 -1.11
CA LEU A 159 -23.76 4.27 -0.22
C LEU A 159 -23.77 5.21 0.97
N ARG A 160 -24.98 5.50 1.46
CA ARG A 160 -25.17 6.24 2.70
C ARG A 160 -26.13 5.43 3.60
N PRO A 161 -25.72 5.18 4.86
CA PRO A 161 -26.65 4.61 5.84
C PRO A 161 -27.91 5.46 5.95
N LEU A 162 -29.05 4.82 6.09
CA LEU A 162 -30.28 5.55 6.42
C LEU A 162 -30.15 6.21 7.78
N PRO A 163 -30.76 7.40 7.98
CA PRO A 163 -30.64 8.12 9.25
C PRO A 163 -30.99 7.26 10.46
N GLY A 164 -30.14 7.29 11.49
CA GLY A 164 -30.29 6.56 12.73
C GLY A 164 -29.96 5.06 12.66
N ARG A 165 -29.59 4.51 11.51
CA ARG A 165 -29.32 3.06 11.37
C ARG A 165 -27.90 2.62 11.66
N LEU A 166 -26.95 3.52 11.61
CA LEU A 166 -25.55 3.26 11.92
C LEU A 166 -25.04 4.24 12.95
N THR A 167 -24.51 3.72 14.03
CA THR A 167 -23.80 4.49 15.06
C THR A 167 -22.39 3.94 15.19
N VAL A 168 -21.41 4.82 15.25
CA VAL A 168 -19.99 4.49 15.42
C VAL A 168 -19.46 5.16 16.67
N VAL A 169 -18.78 4.38 17.51
CA VAL A 169 -18.12 4.87 18.73
C VAL A 169 -16.64 4.50 18.67
N GLY A 170 -15.78 5.44 19.01
CA GLY A 170 -14.35 5.19 19.03
C GLY A 170 -13.53 6.44 19.31
N ASP A 171 -12.29 6.25 19.72
CA ASP A 171 -11.32 7.32 19.96
C ASP A 171 -10.08 7.11 19.08
N PRO A 172 -9.82 8.01 18.10
CA PRO A 172 -8.66 7.91 17.22
C PRO A 172 -7.31 7.87 17.96
N LYS A 173 -7.26 8.44 19.19
CA LYS A 173 -6.06 8.46 20.03
C LYS A 173 -5.72 7.09 20.62
N GLN A 174 -6.70 6.19 20.70
CA GLN A 174 -6.54 4.84 21.24
C GLN A 174 -6.19 3.81 20.16
N SER A 175 -6.09 4.20 18.89
CA SER A 175 -5.75 3.30 17.79
C SER A 175 -4.31 2.78 17.91
N ILE A 176 -4.17 1.50 18.25
CA ILE A 176 -2.88 0.79 18.34
C ILE A 176 -2.77 -0.36 17.33
N TYR A 177 -3.86 -0.72 16.65
CA TYR A 177 -3.96 -1.89 15.78
C TYR A 177 -3.76 -1.60 14.29
N ARG A 178 -2.95 -0.59 13.94
CA ARG A 178 -2.61 -0.27 12.55
C ARG A 178 -2.08 -1.47 11.76
N PHE A 179 -1.36 -2.37 12.42
CA PHE A 179 -0.86 -3.61 11.81
C PHE A 179 -1.97 -4.62 11.48
N ARG A 180 -3.18 -4.47 12.05
CA ARG A 180 -4.37 -5.27 11.74
C ARG A 180 -5.27 -4.61 10.69
N ARG A 181 -4.72 -3.73 9.84
CA ARG A 181 -5.44 -2.99 8.78
C ARG A 181 -6.39 -1.89 9.29
N ALA A 182 -6.39 -1.59 10.59
CA ALA A 182 -7.07 -0.40 11.08
C ALA A 182 -6.46 0.85 10.42
N ASP A 183 -7.29 1.65 9.76
CA ASP A 183 -6.85 2.84 9.04
C ASP A 183 -7.44 4.08 9.68
N ILE A 184 -6.62 4.80 10.45
CA ILE A 184 -7.00 6.07 11.08
C ILE A 184 -7.52 7.09 10.04
N ALA A 185 -6.94 7.09 8.83
CA ALA A 185 -7.43 7.96 7.77
C ALA A 185 -8.85 7.58 7.33
N GLN A 186 -9.20 6.30 7.40
CA GLN A 186 -10.57 5.84 7.17
C GLN A 186 -11.50 6.26 8.30
N PHE A 187 -11.07 6.18 9.56
CA PHE A 187 -11.83 6.71 10.70
C PHE A 187 -12.18 8.19 10.51
N LEU A 188 -11.19 9.01 10.16
CA LEU A 188 -11.38 10.45 9.95
C LEU A 188 -12.30 10.75 8.76
N ARG A 189 -12.24 9.94 7.69
CA ARG A 189 -13.09 10.09 6.50
C ARG A 189 -14.48 9.46 6.67
N ALA A 190 -14.61 8.48 7.55
CA ALA A 190 -15.87 7.73 7.70
C ALA A 190 -17.02 8.65 8.07
N SER A 191 -16.81 9.63 8.96
CA SER A 191 -17.87 10.58 9.32
C SER A 191 -18.40 11.35 8.12
N ASP A 192 -17.54 11.74 7.19
CA ASP A 192 -17.92 12.44 5.96
C ASP A 192 -18.58 11.49 4.96
N GLN A 193 -18.03 10.26 4.84
CA GLN A 193 -18.54 9.23 3.95
C GLN A 193 -19.92 8.72 4.35
N ILE A 194 -20.18 8.53 5.65
CA ILE A 194 -21.46 8.02 6.13
C ILE A 194 -22.48 9.12 6.44
N GLY A 195 -22.09 10.41 6.30
CA GLY A 195 -22.97 11.56 6.63
C GLY A 195 -23.29 11.64 8.11
N ALA A 196 -22.38 11.21 8.99
CA ALA A 196 -22.62 11.13 10.42
C ALA A 196 -22.64 12.52 11.10
N GLN A 197 -23.54 12.70 12.03
CA GLN A 197 -23.45 13.81 13.00
C GLN A 197 -22.45 13.40 14.08
N ARG A 198 -21.45 14.25 14.33
CA ARG A 198 -20.47 14.04 15.41
C ARG A 198 -21.01 14.55 16.73
N ALA A 199 -20.91 13.70 17.75
CA ALA A 199 -21.02 14.09 19.14
C ALA A 199 -19.72 13.72 19.86
N THR A 200 -19.25 14.59 20.75
CA THR A 200 -18.11 14.31 21.64
C THR A 200 -18.69 14.02 23.02
N LEU A 201 -18.29 12.89 23.58
CA LEU A 201 -18.60 12.50 24.95
C LEU A 201 -17.60 13.11 25.91
#